data_bd4a2e796b250c1b54c0b9707b7b9f16
#
_entry.id   bd4a2e796b250c1b54c0b9707b7b9f16
#
_cell.length_a   1.000
_cell.length_b   1.000
_cell.length_c   1.000
_cell.angle_alpha   90.00
_cell.angle_beta   90.00
_cell.angle_gamma   90.00
#
_symmetry.space_group_name_H-M   'P 1'
#
loop_
_entity.id
_entity.type
_entity.pdbx_description
1 polymer ?
#
loop_
_entity_poly.entity_id
_entity_poly.type
_entity_poly.pdbx_seq_one_letter_code
_entity_poly.pdbx_strand_id
1 'polypeptide(L)'
;MGGKSSKGSSYGRSSSSFGSSSSSWSQHEYPQSQYDQGNQNHAPHQSYVSPPTYAPPPSNYGSQFGRPPKKLERRFSRIADNYNSLEQVTDALAQAGLESSNLIVGIDFTKSNEWTGARSFNRKSLHYLSHTPNPYEQAISIFGRTLSAFDEDNLIPCFGFGDASTHDQDVFSFYSDEKPCNGFEEALSRYREIVPNLRLAGPTSFAPIIEMATTIVEQNGGQYHVLLIIADGQVTRSVDTERGQLSQQEQKTVEAIVKASEYPLSIILVGVGDGPWDMMREFDDNIPARAFDNFQFVNFTEIMSKNVNVTRKETEFALAALMEIPSQYKATMELNLLGSTNEKFAERVPLPPPLYGSASFNTKKPSRSNSFQQSTPAYNAHATSTGTAPPESSHFDNKVCPICLTDPKDMAFGCGHQTCCDCGQDLQLCPICRTPIQTRIKLY
;
A
#
# COMPACT_ATOMS: atom_id res chain seq x y z
N MET A 1 37.28 6.69 68.81
CA MET A 1 36.76 5.49 69.44
C MET A 1 36.00 4.73 68.37
N GLY A 2 36.51 3.80 67.84
CA GLY A 2 36.72 2.39 67.96
C GLY A 2 35.89 1.75 66.87
N GLY A 3 36.27 1.01 65.92
CA GLY A 3 37.28 0.03 65.84
C GLY A 3 36.71 -1.35 65.55
N LYS A 4 37.27 -2.03 64.51
CA LYS A 4 37.26 -3.46 64.20
C LYS A 4 36.32 -3.88 63.05
N SER A 5 36.83 -4.17 61.80
CA SER A 5 37.72 -5.29 61.46
C SER A 5 37.09 -6.67 61.69
N SER A 6 36.80 -7.43 60.63
CA SER A 6 37.59 -8.58 60.22
C SER A 6 36.85 -9.57 59.30
N LYS A 7 37.65 -10.09 58.32
CA LYS A 7 37.77 -11.46 57.77
C LYS A 7 36.58 -11.91 56.88
N GLY A 8 36.70 -12.21 55.60
CA GLY A 8 37.78 -12.99 54.99
C GLY A 8 37.40 -14.47 54.93
N SER A 9 36.89 -14.91 53.73
CA SER A 9 36.99 -16.35 53.39
C SER A 9 36.90 -16.50 51.87
N SER A 10 37.99 -16.94 51.32
CA SER A 10 38.18 -17.44 49.97
C SER A 10 37.85 -18.93 49.90
N TYR A 11 37.17 -19.37 48.91
CA TYR A 11 37.19 -20.71 48.28
C TYR A 11 36.39 -20.55 46.97
N GLY A 12 36.72 -21.00 45.81
CA GLY A 12 37.66 -21.97 45.28
C GLY A 12 37.31 -22.11 43.81
N ARG A 13 38.29 -22.11 42.95
CA ARG A 13 38.19 -22.39 41.50
C ARG A 13 37.55 -23.75 41.26
N SER A 14 36.65 -23.85 40.30
CA SER A 14 36.57 -25.02 39.45
C SER A 14 36.23 -24.60 38.02
N SER A 15 37.21 -24.77 37.14
CA SER A 15 37.13 -24.74 35.71
C SER A 15 36.43 -25.99 35.23
N SER A 16 35.39 -25.84 34.40
CA SER A 16 34.93 -26.90 33.53
C SER A 16 34.77 -26.34 32.13
N SER A 17 35.73 -26.72 31.32
CA SER A 17 35.74 -26.62 29.85
C SER A 17 34.63 -27.54 29.30
N PHE A 18 33.72 -27.03 28.54
CA PHE A 18 32.91 -27.83 27.59
C PHE A 18 33.12 -27.34 26.18
N GLY A 19 33.43 -28.34 25.35
CA GLY A 19 33.93 -28.23 24.01
C GLY A 19 32.93 -27.70 23.01
N SER A 20 33.50 -27.03 22.05
CA SER A 20 32.92 -26.68 20.78
C SER A 20 32.54 -27.92 19.99
N SER A 21 31.28 -28.14 19.70
CA SER A 21 30.85 -29.05 18.66
C SER A 21 30.34 -28.25 17.48
N SER A 22 31.20 -28.15 16.47
CA SER A 22 30.87 -27.72 15.13
C SER A 22 30.06 -28.81 14.44
N SER A 23 28.79 -28.58 14.18
CA SER A 23 28.01 -29.45 13.28
C SER A 23 28.08 -28.87 11.86
N SER A 24 28.91 -29.51 11.04
CA SER A 24 28.95 -29.39 9.59
C SER A 24 27.68 -29.97 8.99
N TRP A 25 26.93 -29.20 8.22
CA TRP A 25 25.87 -29.71 7.37
C TRP A 25 26.49 -30.09 6.04
N SER A 26 26.52 -31.38 5.78
CA SER A 26 26.94 -31.99 4.52
C SER A 26 25.92 -31.73 3.42
N GLN A 27 26.43 -31.28 2.28
CA GLN A 27 25.72 -31.18 1.01
C GLN A 27 25.23 -32.56 0.58
N HIS A 28 23.96 -32.70 0.26
CA HIS A 28 23.43 -33.84 -0.48
C HIS A 28 23.56 -33.57 -1.98
N GLU A 29 24.50 -34.27 -2.61
CA GLU A 29 24.60 -34.41 -4.06
C GLU A 29 23.45 -35.28 -4.57
N TYR A 30 22.82 -34.84 -5.66
CA TYR A 30 21.91 -35.68 -6.45
C TYR A 30 22.69 -36.42 -7.52
N PRO A 31 22.42 -37.73 -7.77
CA PRO A 31 23.17 -38.54 -8.74
C PRO A 31 22.79 -38.19 -10.18
N GLN A 32 23.79 -37.88 -10.98
CA GLN A 32 23.74 -37.89 -12.44
C GLN A 32 23.55 -39.32 -12.96
N SER A 33 22.51 -39.56 -13.73
CA SER A 33 22.36 -40.78 -14.54
C SER A 33 23.10 -40.60 -15.85
N GLN A 34 24.20 -41.35 -15.98
CA GLN A 34 24.85 -41.64 -17.25
C GLN A 34 23.94 -42.57 -18.08
N TYR A 35 23.69 -42.20 -19.34
CA TYR A 35 23.35 -43.15 -20.38
C TYR A 35 24.40 -43.12 -21.46
N ASP A 36 24.82 -44.31 -21.75
CA ASP A 36 25.96 -44.76 -22.53
C ASP A 36 25.73 -44.62 -24.03
N GLN A 37 26.85 -44.56 -24.77
CA GLN A 37 26.97 -44.47 -26.20
C GLN A 37 26.55 -45.79 -26.90
N GLY A 38 25.92 -45.64 -28.08
CA GLY A 38 25.65 -46.75 -28.96
C GLY A 38 25.19 -46.41 -30.37
N ASN A 39 26.15 -46.16 -31.20
CA ASN A 39 26.30 -46.64 -32.58
C ASN A 39 25.52 -46.05 -33.75
N GLN A 40 26.31 -45.72 -34.75
CA GLN A 40 26.13 -45.25 -36.12
C GLN A 40 25.07 -46.02 -36.94
N ASN A 41 24.35 -45.26 -37.81
CA ASN A 41 24.26 -45.66 -39.22
C ASN A 41 23.76 -44.54 -40.12
N HIS A 42 24.31 -44.49 -41.34
CA HIS A 42 24.33 -43.55 -42.44
C HIS A 42 22.99 -43.25 -43.12
N ALA A 43 22.91 -41.98 -43.62
CA ALA A 43 22.51 -41.49 -44.94
C ALA A 43 21.00 -41.17 -45.14
N PRO A 44 20.65 -40.31 -46.13
CA PRO A 44 21.37 -39.23 -46.80
C PRO A 44 20.62 -37.88 -46.83
N HIS A 45 21.36 -36.84 -47.22
CA HIS A 45 20.94 -35.49 -47.50
C HIS A 45 19.70 -35.34 -48.40
N GLN A 46 18.74 -34.52 -47.99
CA GLN A 46 17.90 -33.72 -48.90
C GLN A 46 17.95 -32.26 -48.51
N SER A 47 18.55 -31.50 -49.44
CA SER A 47 18.62 -30.04 -49.41
C SER A 47 17.27 -29.46 -49.74
N TYR A 48 16.67 -28.70 -48.78
CA TYR A 48 15.55 -27.85 -49.06
C TYR A 48 16.06 -26.45 -49.41
N VAL A 49 15.74 -26.05 -50.67
CA VAL A 49 15.98 -24.72 -51.23
C VAL A 49 14.92 -23.75 -50.64
N SER A 50 15.37 -22.70 -50.00
CA SER A 50 14.51 -21.61 -49.51
C SER A 50 14.03 -20.76 -50.73
N PRO A 51 12.73 -20.33 -50.72
CA PRO A 51 12.26 -19.42 -51.79
C PRO A 51 12.78 -17.99 -51.57
N PRO A 52 12.89 -17.19 -52.66
CA PRO A 52 13.52 -15.88 -52.61
C PRO A 52 12.65 -14.85 -51.91
N THR A 53 13.28 -14.10 -51.01
CA THR A 53 12.71 -12.95 -50.29
C THR A 53 12.48 -11.79 -51.27
N TYR A 54 11.22 -11.41 -51.47
CA TYR A 54 10.84 -10.19 -52.16
C TYR A 54 11.05 -8.99 -51.24
N ALA A 55 11.92 -8.07 -51.63
CA ALA A 55 12.06 -6.77 -50.97
C ALA A 55 11.02 -5.80 -51.55
N PRO A 56 10.25 -5.06 -50.71
CA PRO A 56 9.39 -4.00 -51.20
C PRO A 56 10.20 -2.74 -51.59
N PRO A 57 9.71 -1.93 -52.55
CA PRO A 57 10.42 -0.75 -53.04
C PRO A 57 10.44 0.39 -52.02
N PRO A 58 11.43 1.30 -52.04
CA PRO A 58 11.55 2.41 -51.11
C PRO A 58 10.46 3.47 -51.38
N SER A 59 9.56 3.68 -50.45
CA SER A 59 8.65 4.83 -50.46
C SER A 59 9.35 6.04 -49.86
N ASN A 60 9.64 7.00 -50.70
CA ASN A 60 10.10 8.34 -50.35
C ASN A 60 8.89 9.12 -49.79
N TYR A 61 8.84 9.30 -48.47
CA TYR A 61 8.02 10.36 -47.86
C TYR A 61 8.85 11.13 -46.84
N GLY A 62 8.79 12.44 -46.99
CA GLY A 62 9.63 13.44 -46.36
C GLY A 62 9.70 13.37 -44.84
N SER A 63 10.89 13.56 -44.39
CA SER A 63 11.29 13.76 -43.02
C SER A 63 10.62 15.00 -42.40
N GLN A 64 9.68 14.78 -41.45
CA GLN A 64 9.46 15.75 -40.39
C GLN A 64 10.25 15.27 -39.17
N PHE A 65 11.14 16.13 -38.71
CA PHE A 65 12.02 15.94 -37.56
C PHE A 65 11.21 15.69 -36.30
N GLY A 66 10.93 14.42 -35.96
CA GLY A 66 10.61 13.99 -34.62
C GLY A 66 11.91 13.88 -33.85
N ARG A 67 12.08 14.63 -32.76
CA ARG A 67 13.14 14.40 -31.75
C ARG A 67 13.15 12.91 -31.40
N PRO A 68 14.32 12.25 -31.43
CA PRO A 68 14.40 10.87 -30.90
C PRO A 68 13.92 10.88 -29.45
N PRO A 69 13.18 9.84 -28.99
CA PRO A 69 12.79 9.74 -27.60
C PRO A 69 14.07 9.81 -26.75
N LYS A 70 14.11 10.76 -25.81
CA LYS A 70 15.20 10.87 -24.85
C LYS A 70 15.37 9.48 -24.23
N LYS A 71 16.52 8.87 -24.42
CA LYS A 71 16.91 7.67 -23.69
C LYS A 71 16.85 8.06 -22.21
N LEU A 72 15.84 7.57 -21.48
CA LEU A 72 15.76 7.79 -20.03
C LEU A 72 17.10 7.35 -19.44
N GLU A 73 17.82 8.29 -18.86
CA GLU A 73 19.03 7.96 -18.13
C GLU A 73 18.60 7.11 -16.93
N ARG A 74 18.96 5.85 -16.92
CA ARG A 74 18.69 4.89 -15.83
C ARG A 74 19.41 5.25 -14.52
N ARG A 75 19.99 6.43 -14.42
CA ARG A 75 20.79 6.90 -13.28
C ARG A 75 20.01 6.95 -11.97
N PHE A 76 18.71 7.24 -12.04
CA PHE A 76 17.83 7.38 -10.88
C PHE A 76 16.79 6.26 -10.76
N SER A 77 16.94 5.17 -11.51
CA SER A 77 15.97 4.07 -11.48
C SER A 77 15.97 3.26 -10.19
N ARG A 78 17.03 3.40 -9.39
CA ARG A 78 17.16 2.83 -8.06
C ARG A 78 18.01 3.77 -7.19
N ILE A 79 17.46 4.12 -6.04
CA ILE A 79 18.13 4.90 -4.99
C ILE A 79 18.43 3.94 -3.84
N ALA A 80 19.62 4.03 -3.26
CA ALA A 80 20.06 3.13 -2.21
C ALA A 80 20.04 3.81 -0.86
N ASP A 81 19.88 3.02 0.19
CA ASP A 81 19.93 3.40 1.62
C ASP A 81 21.35 3.78 2.04
N ASN A 82 21.76 5.00 1.75
CA ASN A 82 23.16 5.43 1.89
C ASN A 82 23.49 6.11 3.23
N TYR A 83 22.50 6.39 4.09
CA TYR A 83 22.69 7.14 5.32
C TYR A 83 22.59 6.26 6.56
N ASN A 84 23.41 6.57 7.59
CA ASN A 84 23.47 5.79 8.82
C ASN A 84 22.95 6.56 10.05
N SER A 85 22.60 7.84 9.90
CA SER A 85 22.03 8.67 10.97
C SER A 85 21.13 9.77 10.40
N LEU A 86 20.24 10.29 11.24
CA LEU A 86 19.35 11.40 10.87
C LEU A 86 20.13 12.68 10.58
N GLU A 87 21.24 12.93 11.30
CA GLU A 87 22.12 14.07 11.05
C GLU A 87 22.67 14.04 9.62
N GLN A 88 23.10 12.87 9.14
CA GLN A 88 23.58 12.72 7.76
C GLN A 88 22.47 13.01 6.74
N VAL A 89 21.22 12.57 7.01
CA VAL A 89 20.07 12.87 6.15
C VAL A 89 19.78 14.37 6.15
N THR A 90 19.74 14.98 7.33
CA THR A 90 19.49 16.43 7.48
C THR A 90 20.55 17.26 6.75
N ASP A 91 21.82 16.91 6.93
CA ASP A 91 22.93 17.58 6.23
C ASP A 91 22.82 17.42 4.70
N ALA A 92 22.44 16.23 4.24
CA ALA A 92 22.27 15.96 2.82
C ALA A 92 21.07 16.73 2.22
N LEU A 93 19.97 16.87 2.96
CA LEU A 93 18.81 17.68 2.57
C LEU A 93 19.19 19.15 2.47
N ALA A 94 19.87 19.70 3.49
CA ALA A 94 20.37 21.08 3.48
C ALA A 94 21.35 21.33 2.31
N GLN A 95 22.27 20.39 2.04
CA GLN A 95 23.20 20.47 0.91
C GLN A 95 22.47 20.39 -0.44
N ALA A 96 21.36 19.65 -0.52
CA ALA A 96 20.53 19.59 -1.71
C ALA A 96 19.65 20.84 -1.88
N GLY A 97 19.60 21.73 -0.89
CA GLY A 97 18.79 22.93 -0.90
C GLY A 97 17.31 22.68 -0.55
N LEU A 98 16.99 21.52 0.03
CA LEU A 98 15.67 21.25 0.56
C LEU A 98 15.62 21.72 2.02
N GLU A 99 15.17 22.96 2.22
CA GLU A 99 14.98 23.53 3.56
C GLU A 99 13.67 23.03 4.18
N SER A 100 12.66 22.80 3.34
CA SER A 100 11.35 22.30 3.74
C SER A 100 10.68 21.52 2.61
N SER A 101 9.72 20.67 2.95
CA SER A 101 8.87 19.95 2.00
C SER A 101 7.42 20.02 2.47
N ASN A 102 6.47 19.87 1.54
CA ASN A 102 5.07 19.78 1.88
C ASN A 102 4.70 18.30 2.10
N LEU A 103 3.99 18.01 3.18
CA LEU A 103 3.59 16.66 3.54
C LEU A 103 2.13 16.39 3.17
N ILE A 104 1.84 15.17 2.73
CA ILE A 104 0.49 14.65 2.50
C ILE A 104 0.37 13.32 3.23
N VAL A 105 -0.75 13.05 3.89
CA VAL A 105 -0.96 11.81 4.65
C VAL A 105 -2.16 11.04 4.10
N GLY A 106 -1.94 9.74 3.81
CA GLY A 106 -2.97 8.77 3.44
C GLY A 106 -3.08 7.65 4.47
N ILE A 107 -4.27 7.38 4.97
CA ILE A 107 -4.54 6.33 5.96
C ILE A 107 -5.40 5.24 5.34
N ASP A 108 -4.93 4.00 5.44
CA ASP A 108 -5.60 2.80 4.98
C ASP A 108 -6.71 2.37 5.96
N PHE A 109 -7.96 2.39 5.49
CA PHE A 109 -9.14 1.92 6.23
C PHE A 109 -9.75 0.65 5.62
N THR A 110 -8.92 -0.21 5.07
CA THR A 110 -9.37 -1.49 4.54
C THR A 110 -9.71 -2.51 5.65
N LYS A 111 -10.55 -3.46 5.29
CA LYS A 111 -11.08 -4.48 6.21
C LYS A 111 -10.00 -5.39 6.81
N SER A 112 -8.85 -5.56 6.13
CA SER A 112 -7.70 -6.31 6.60
C SER A 112 -7.21 -5.84 7.98
N ASN A 113 -7.33 -4.56 8.28
CA ASN A 113 -6.99 -3.97 9.59
C ASN A 113 -7.67 -4.65 10.79
N GLU A 114 -8.77 -5.38 10.60
CA GLU A 114 -9.43 -6.12 11.68
C GLU A 114 -8.65 -7.38 12.10
N TRP A 115 -7.77 -7.94 11.25
CA TRP A 115 -7.06 -9.20 11.55
C TRP A 115 -5.53 -9.13 11.38
N THR A 116 -4.98 -8.15 10.68
CA THR A 116 -3.54 -7.97 10.51
C THR A 116 -2.82 -7.50 11.78
N GLY A 117 -3.55 -7.28 12.86
CA GLY A 117 -3.03 -7.10 14.21
C GLY A 117 -2.97 -8.39 15.04
N ALA A 118 -3.09 -9.58 14.41
CA ALA A 118 -3.19 -10.86 15.12
C ALA A 118 -1.96 -11.17 15.99
N ARG A 119 -0.77 -10.88 15.50
CA ARG A 119 0.51 -11.07 16.22
C ARG A 119 1.01 -9.77 16.85
N SER A 120 1.02 -8.68 16.07
CA SER A 120 1.63 -7.41 16.47
C SER A 120 0.80 -6.58 17.43
N PHE A 121 -0.55 -6.74 17.44
CA PHE A 121 -1.45 -5.91 18.23
C PHE A 121 -2.49 -6.71 19.02
N ASN A 122 -2.09 -7.84 19.61
CA ASN A 122 -2.89 -8.68 20.51
C ASN A 122 -4.26 -9.09 19.94
N ARG A 123 -4.36 -9.39 18.63
CA ARG A 123 -5.59 -9.76 17.90
C ARG A 123 -6.68 -8.70 17.92
N LYS A 124 -6.31 -7.44 18.12
CA LYS A 124 -7.22 -6.30 17.99
C LYS A 124 -7.14 -5.75 16.57
N SER A 125 -8.21 -5.08 16.15
CA SER A 125 -8.14 -4.23 14.96
C SER A 125 -7.04 -3.19 15.14
N LEU A 126 -6.25 -2.93 14.08
CA LEU A 126 -5.19 -1.94 14.12
C LEU A 126 -5.71 -0.52 14.33
N HIS A 127 -7.02 -0.27 14.04
CA HIS A 127 -7.72 0.99 14.34
C HIS A 127 -8.42 1.01 15.70
N TYR A 128 -8.22 0.00 16.54
CA TYR A 128 -8.87 -0.04 17.85
C TYR A 128 -8.41 1.12 18.74
N LEU A 129 -9.32 2.04 19.03
CA LEU A 129 -9.07 3.18 19.91
C LEU A 129 -9.12 2.76 21.39
N SER A 130 -8.10 3.09 22.16
CA SER A 130 -8.01 2.83 23.59
C SER A 130 -7.13 3.89 24.28
N HIS A 131 -6.87 3.71 25.60
CA HIS A 131 -5.90 4.55 26.32
C HIS A 131 -4.46 4.35 25.82
N THR A 132 -4.15 3.17 25.28
CA THR A 132 -2.87 2.90 24.65
C THR A 132 -3.00 3.20 23.16
N PRO A 133 -2.10 4.01 22.58
CA PRO A 133 -2.13 4.32 21.15
C PRO A 133 -2.06 3.05 20.30
N ASN A 134 -2.89 2.99 19.28
CA ASN A 134 -2.83 1.95 18.26
C ASN A 134 -1.65 2.18 17.30
N PRO A 135 -1.30 1.22 16.42
CA PRO A 135 -0.15 1.35 15.52
C PRO A 135 -0.21 2.57 14.60
N TYR A 136 -1.38 2.96 14.10
CA TYR A 136 -1.57 4.17 13.30
C TYR A 136 -1.31 5.44 14.11
N GLU A 137 -1.88 5.53 15.32
CA GLU A 137 -1.65 6.65 16.22
C GLU A 137 -0.17 6.79 16.60
N GLN A 138 0.52 5.66 16.81
CA GLN A 138 1.96 5.65 17.09
C GLN A 138 2.75 6.18 15.88
N ALA A 139 2.48 5.69 14.67
CA ALA A 139 3.15 6.13 13.46
C ALA A 139 2.94 7.63 13.23
N ILE A 140 1.69 8.12 13.29
CA ILE A 140 1.35 9.55 13.13
C ILE A 140 2.10 10.40 14.19
N SER A 141 2.11 9.96 15.46
CA SER A 141 2.79 10.70 16.54
C SER A 141 4.30 10.76 16.36
N ILE A 142 4.92 9.69 15.87
CA ILE A 142 6.38 9.66 15.64
C ILE A 142 6.73 10.58 14.48
N PHE A 143 5.97 10.55 13.39
CA PHE A 143 6.15 11.46 12.27
C PHE A 143 5.99 12.92 12.72
N GLY A 144 4.99 13.24 13.55
CA GLY A 144 4.83 14.57 14.10
C GLY A 144 6.05 15.08 14.88
N ARG A 145 6.78 14.17 15.55
CA ARG A 145 8.01 14.55 16.27
C ARG A 145 9.24 14.59 15.38
N THR A 146 9.26 13.85 14.29
CA THR A 146 10.48 13.65 13.49
C THR A 146 10.47 14.42 12.17
N LEU A 147 9.28 14.65 11.58
CA LEU A 147 9.13 15.31 10.29
C LEU A 147 8.58 16.72 10.38
N SER A 148 8.04 17.16 11.52
CA SER A 148 7.52 18.52 11.66
C SER A 148 8.56 19.62 11.36
N ALA A 149 9.84 19.33 11.53
CA ALA A 149 10.91 20.27 11.18
C ALA A 149 11.14 20.38 9.66
N PHE A 150 10.58 19.46 8.86
CA PHE A 150 10.71 19.45 7.40
C PHE A 150 9.45 19.98 6.69
N ASP A 151 8.37 20.25 7.41
CA ASP A 151 7.13 20.80 6.88
C ASP A 151 7.09 22.33 7.08
N GLU A 152 7.02 23.07 5.98
CA GLU A 152 7.23 24.53 6.00
C GLU A 152 6.09 25.28 6.68
N ASP A 153 4.86 24.93 6.30
CA ASP A 153 3.66 25.67 6.71
C ASP A 153 2.82 24.94 7.77
N ASN A 154 3.23 23.72 8.13
CA ASN A 154 2.52 22.84 9.06
C ASN A 154 1.08 22.50 8.61
N LEU A 155 0.78 22.64 7.32
CA LEU A 155 -0.53 22.38 6.73
C LEU A 155 -0.51 21.03 5.99
N ILE A 156 -1.02 20.00 6.63
CA ILE A 156 -0.94 18.62 6.16
C ILE A 156 -2.30 18.17 5.61
N PRO A 157 -2.50 18.08 4.28
CA PRO A 157 -3.64 17.41 3.69
C PRO A 157 -3.69 15.94 4.11
N CYS A 158 -4.81 15.54 4.77
CA CYS A 158 -4.98 14.19 5.29
C CYS A 158 -6.19 13.52 4.66
N PHE A 159 -6.00 12.28 4.19
CA PHE A 159 -7.00 11.50 3.50
C PHE A 159 -7.13 10.08 4.07
N GLY A 160 -8.33 9.52 3.94
CA GLY A 160 -8.57 8.09 4.16
C GLY A 160 -8.96 7.40 2.85
N PHE A 161 -8.64 6.11 2.73
CA PHE A 161 -9.01 5.28 1.59
C PHE A 161 -9.33 3.84 2.02
N GLY A 162 -10.00 3.08 1.16
CA GLY A 162 -10.26 1.66 1.39
C GLY A 162 -11.47 1.37 2.30
N ASP A 163 -12.22 2.37 2.74
CA ASP A 163 -13.46 2.20 3.49
C ASP A 163 -14.67 1.94 2.56
N ALA A 164 -15.85 1.72 3.12
CA ALA A 164 -17.07 1.42 2.36
C ALA A 164 -17.57 2.56 1.45
N SER A 165 -17.04 3.77 1.59
CA SER A 165 -17.37 4.90 0.73
C SER A 165 -16.40 5.07 -0.43
N THR A 166 -15.16 4.69 -0.24
CA THR A 166 -14.06 4.91 -1.19
C THR A 166 -13.65 3.66 -1.96
N HIS A 167 -13.71 2.48 -1.33
CA HIS A 167 -13.19 1.23 -1.92
C HIS A 167 -11.77 1.40 -2.50
N ASP A 168 -11.52 0.89 -3.71
CA ASP A 168 -10.28 1.08 -4.48
C ASP A 168 -10.38 2.18 -5.54
N GLN A 169 -11.40 3.07 -5.43
CA GLN A 169 -11.70 4.06 -6.46
C GLN A 169 -11.39 5.49 -6.01
N ASP A 170 -11.65 5.81 -4.75
CA ASP A 170 -11.61 7.17 -4.25
C ASP A 170 -10.81 7.31 -2.94
N VAL A 171 -10.67 8.55 -2.51
CA VAL A 171 -10.21 8.91 -1.17
C VAL A 171 -11.24 9.85 -0.54
N PHE A 172 -11.28 9.95 0.78
CA PHE A 172 -12.03 10.99 1.47
C PHE A 172 -11.08 11.92 2.22
N SER A 173 -11.40 13.21 2.26
CA SER A 173 -10.66 14.18 3.06
C SER A 173 -11.04 14.08 4.54
N PHE A 174 -10.10 14.38 5.45
CA PHE A 174 -10.38 14.43 6.88
C PHE A 174 -11.33 15.55 7.27
N TYR A 175 -11.50 16.56 6.42
CA TYR A 175 -12.44 17.66 6.57
C TYR A 175 -13.37 17.77 5.37
N SER A 176 -14.65 18.09 5.61
CA SER A 176 -15.64 18.25 4.54
C SER A 176 -15.42 19.48 3.65
N ASP A 177 -14.67 20.44 4.12
CA ASP A 177 -14.23 21.63 3.39
C ASP A 177 -12.82 21.44 2.78
N GLU A 178 -12.30 20.22 2.79
CA GLU A 178 -11.01 19.82 2.21
C GLU A 178 -9.79 20.55 2.79
N LYS A 179 -9.95 21.30 3.90
CA LYS A 179 -8.84 22.00 4.52
C LYS A 179 -7.79 21.03 5.07
N PRO A 180 -6.50 21.41 5.03
CA PRO A 180 -5.44 20.62 5.64
C PRO A 180 -5.56 20.64 7.17
N CYS A 181 -4.96 19.63 7.83
CA CYS A 181 -4.75 19.61 9.27
C CYS A 181 -3.58 20.53 9.63
N ASN A 182 -3.69 21.26 10.74
CA ASN A 182 -2.58 22.03 11.28
C ASN A 182 -1.67 21.11 12.09
N GLY A 183 -0.72 20.48 11.40
CA GLY A 183 0.25 19.55 11.93
C GLY A 183 -0.32 18.17 12.27
N PHE A 184 0.58 17.30 12.70
CA PHE A 184 0.27 15.90 13.03
C PHE A 184 -0.61 15.75 14.27
N GLU A 185 -0.60 16.71 15.20
CA GLU A 185 -1.47 16.66 16.39
C GLU A 185 -2.94 16.80 16.00
N GLU A 186 -3.25 17.73 15.09
CA GLU A 186 -4.61 17.87 14.56
C GLU A 186 -4.97 16.67 13.68
N ALA A 187 -4.05 16.18 12.84
CA ALA A 187 -4.25 14.96 12.06
C ALA A 187 -4.60 13.75 12.95
N LEU A 188 -3.91 13.58 14.08
CA LEU A 188 -4.18 12.52 15.07
C LEU A 188 -5.54 12.72 15.74
N SER A 189 -5.90 13.95 16.09
CA SER A 189 -7.22 14.27 16.67
C SER A 189 -8.34 13.93 15.70
N ARG A 190 -8.21 14.35 14.44
CA ARG A 190 -9.17 14.04 13.38
C ARG A 190 -9.27 12.56 13.07
N TYR A 191 -8.15 11.85 13.03
CA TYR A 191 -8.13 10.40 12.91
C TYR A 191 -9.00 9.73 13.98
N ARG A 192 -8.85 10.13 15.26
CA ARG A 192 -9.64 9.58 16.38
C ARG A 192 -11.14 9.90 16.26
N GLU A 193 -11.49 11.03 15.71
CA GLU A 193 -12.89 11.43 15.49
C GLU A 193 -13.52 10.68 14.32
N ILE A 194 -12.74 10.36 13.28
CA ILE A 194 -13.22 9.70 12.06
C ILE A 194 -13.38 8.19 12.28
N VAL A 195 -12.41 7.52 12.90
CA VAL A 195 -12.35 6.06 13.07
C VAL A 195 -13.67 5.44 13.57
N PRO A 196 -14.37 5.98 14.59
CA PRO A 196 -15.63 5.41 15.06
C PRO A 196 -16.77 5.45 14.04
N ASN A 197 -16.65 6.28 13.01
CA ASN A 197 -17.68 6.50 11.99
C ASN A 197 -17.43 5.68 10.71
N LEU A 198 -16.29 4.99 10.65
CA LEU A 198 -15.87 4.24 9.48
C LEU A 198 -16.46 2.84 9.42
N ARG A 199 -16.74 2.40 8.23
CA ARG A 199 -16.97 1.00 7.90
C ARG A 199 -15.80 0.52 7.04
N LEU A 200 -14.90 -0.26 7.63
CA LEU A 200 -13.75 -0.81 6.92
C LEU A 200 -14.21 -1.72 5.78
N ALA A 201 -13.57 -1.58 4.61
CA ALA A 201 -13.95 -2.29 3.39
C ALA A 201 -12.72 -2.75 2.58
N GLY A 202 -12.63 -2.46 1.33
CA GLY A 202 -11.58 -2.85 0.37
C GLY A 202 -12.14 -2.93 -1.04
N PRO A 203 -11.38 -3.45 -1.99
CA PRO A 203 -10.00 -3.97 -1.86
C PRO A 203 -8.95 -2.89 -1.61
N THR A 204 -7.75 -3.28 -1.16
CA THR A 204 -6.62 -2.36 -0.94
C THR A 204 -6.00 -1.98 -2.28
N SER A 205 -5.94 -0.68 -2.56
CA SER A 205 -5.22 -0.08 -3.68
C SER A 205 -4.63 1.25 -3.25
N PHE A 206 -3.37 1.51 -3.58
CA PHE A 206 -2.75 2.80 -3.28
C PHE A 206 -2.88 3.79 -4.44
N ALA A 207 -3.41 3.37 -5.61
CA ALA A 207 -3.58 4.25 -6.75
C ALA A 207 -4.38 5.52 -6.42
N PRO A 208 -5.56 5.46 -5.75
CA PRO A 208 -6.36 6.65 -5.49
C PRO A 208 -5.64 7.71 -4.65
N ILE A 209 -4.91 7.31 -3.62
CA ILE A 209 -4.18 8.26 -2.75
C ILE A 209 -2.94 8.83 -3.45
N ILE A 210 -2.24 8.05 -4.27
CA ILE A 210 -1.11 8.52 -5.07
C ILE A 210 -1.59 9.52 -6.13
N GLU A 211 -2.71 9.26 -6.79
CA GLU A 211 -3.31 10.18 -7.76
C GLU A 211 -3.81 11.47 -7.08
N MET A 212 -4.35 11.38 -5.86
CA MET A 212 -4.73 12.56 -5.07
C MET A 212 -3.51 13.41 -4.72
N ALA A 213 -2.42 12.78 -4.27
CA ALA A 213 -1.18 13.48 -3.99
C ALA A 213 -0.61 14.16 -5.24
N THR A 214 -0.67 13.50 -6.40
CA THR A 214 -0.27 14.10 -7.67
C THR A 214 -1.13 15.33 -8.01
N THR A 215 -2.45 15.29 -7.74
CA THR A 215 -3.35 16.44 -7.89
C THR A 215 -2.90 17.62 -7.04
N ILE A 216 -2.53 17.37 -5.78
CA ILE A 216 -2.05 18.42 -4.86
C ILE A 216 -0.73 19.03 -5.37
N VAL A 217 0.20 18.21 -5.85
CA VAL A 217 1.46 18.71 -6.45
C VAL A 217 1.19 19.65 -7.61
N GLU A 218 0.28 19.27 -8.51
CA GLU A 218 -0.12 20.12 -9.66
C GLU A 218 -0.76 21.44 -9.20
N GLN A 219 -1.71 21.38 -8.25
CA GLN A 219 -2.39 22.56 -7.71
C GLN A 219 -1.42 23.51 -7.00
N ASN A 220 -0.34 22.97 -6.39
CA ASN A 220 0.71 23.76 -5.73
C ASN A 220 1.85 24.17 -6.69
N GLY A 221 1.60 24.18 -7.99
CA GLY A 221 2.57 24.64 -8.98
C GLY A 221 3.82 23.80 -9.10
N GLY A 222 3.77 22.50 -8.85
CA GLY A 222 4.89 21.58 -8.98
C GLY A 222 5.94 21.73 -7.89
N GLN A 223 5.56 22.13 -6.68
CA GLN A 223 6.43 22.11 -5.50
C GLN A 223 6.71 20.68 -5.06
N TYR A 224 7.86 20.47 -4.41
CA TYR A 224 8.22 19.14 -3.89
C TYR A 224 7.33 18.72 -2.72
N HIS A 225 6.75 17.53 -2.82
CA HIS A 225 5.89 16.95 -1.80
C HIS A 225 6.36 15.55 -1.40
N VAL A 226 6.04 15.16 -0.18
CA VAL A 226 6.21 13.80 0.33
C VAL A 226 4.84 13.26 0.74
N LEU A 227 4.41 12.19 0.06
CA LEU A 227 3.21 11.44 0.42
C LEU A 227 3.58 10.34 1.42
N LEU A 228 2.99 10.41 2.60
CA LEU A 228 3.09 9.39 3.62
C LEU A 228 1.84 8.51 3.59
N ILE A 229 1.97 7.24 3.20
CA ILE A 229 0.90 6.25 3.23
C ILE A 229 1.12 5.34 4.45
N ILE A 230 0.13 5.23 5.34
CA ILE A 230 0.17 4.27 6.46
C ILE A 230 -0.85 3.17 6.18
N ALA A 231 -0.39 1.92 6.08
CA ALA A 231 -1.21 0.78 5.68
C ALA A 231 -0.85 -0.50 6.44
N ASP A 232 -1.79 -1.44 6.53
CA ASP A 232 -1.66 -2.69 7.29
C ASP A 232 -1.18 -3.89 6.46
N GLY A 233 -1.08 -3.72 5.15
CA GLY A 233 -0.75 -4.78 4.22
C GLY A 233 -0.38 -4.24 2.84
N GLN A 234 -0.15 -5.18 1.96
CA GLN A 234 0.11 -4.89 0.56
C GLN A 234 -1.19 -4.73 -0.23
N VAL A 235 -1.07 -4.26 -1.47
CA VAL A 235 -2.19 -4.16 -2.42
C VAL A 235 -2.88 -5.52 -2.57
N THR A 236 -4.21 -5.51 -2.68
CA THR A 236 -4.99 -6.75 -2.82
C THR A 236 -4.63 -7.48 -4.10
N ARG A 237 -4.29 -8.76 -3.95
CA ARG A 237 -4.04 -9.67 -5.06
C ARG A 237 -5.14 -10.72 -5.14
N SER A 238 -5.80 -10.82 -6.31
CA SER A 238 -6.76 -11.89 -6.56
C SER A 238 -6.05 -13.24 -6.66
N VAL A 239 -6.67 -14.29 -6.12
CA VAL A 239 -6.17 -15.67 -6.23
C VAL A 239 -6.17 -16.20 -7.67
N ASP A 240 -7.02 -15.64 -8.54
CA ASP A 240 -7.07 -15.96 -9.96
C ASP A 240 -5.93 -15.29 -10.76
N THR A 241 -5.14 -14.42 -10.11
CA THR A 241 -3.97 -13.82 -10.74
C THR A 241 -2.89 -14.88 -10.92
N GLU A 242 -2.54 -15.19 -12.16
CA GLU A 242 -1.50 -16.14 -12.49
C GLU A 242 -0.15 -15.73 -11.89
N ARG A 243 0.70 -16.71 -11.58
CA ARG A 243 2.05 -16.41 -11.08
C ARG A 243 2.82 -15.58 -12.09
N GLY A 244 3.31 -14.41 -11.63
CA GLY A 244 4.06 -13.48 -12.46
C GLY A 244 3.20 -12.43 -13.18
N GLN A 245 1.88 -12.45 -13.02
CA GLN A 245 1.00 -11.37 -13.43
C GLN A 245 0.64 -10.48 -12.25
N LEU A 246 0.30 -9.22 -12.51
CA LEU A 246 -0.22 -8.27 -11.53
C LEU A 246 -1.74 -8.35 -11.49
N SER A 247 -2.34 -8.25 -10.31
CA SER A 247 -3.79 -8.02 -10.18
C SER A 247 -4.17 -6.63 -10.70
N GLN A 248 -5.44 -6.38 -10.87
CA GLN A 248 -5.93 -5.06 -11.31
C GLN A 248 -5.50 -3.95 -10.34
N GLN A 249 -5.58 -4.20 -9.03
CA GLN A 249 -5.18 -3.23 -8.00
C GLN A 249 -3.66 -3.02 -7.98
N GLU A 250 -2.89 -4.09 -8.15
CA GLU A 250 -1.43 -4.01 -8.28
C GLU A 250 -1.02 -3.21 -9.51
N GLN A 251 -1.63 -3.50 -10.66
CA GLN A 251 -1.35 -2.80 -11.91
C GLN A 251 -1.66 -1.30 -11.80
N LYS A 252 -2.85 -0.94 -11.31
CA LYS A 252 -3.24 0.46 -11.10
C LYS A 252 -2.27 1.18 -10.15
N THR A 253 -1.85 0.50 -9.07
CA THR A 253 -0.90 1.09 -8.12
C THR A 253 0.47 1.32 -8.76
N VAL A 254 1.00 0.34 -9.51
CA VAL A 254 2.26 0.50 -10.26
C VAL A 254 2.16 1.63 -11.28
N GLU A 255 1.07 1.69 -12.06
CA GLU A 255 0.81 2.77 -13.01
C GLU A 255 0.77 4.14 -12.32
N ALA A 256 0.14 4.24 -11.15
CA ALA A 256 0.09 5.47 -10.36
C ALA A 256 1.49 5.88 -9.84
N ILE A 257 2.30 4.94 -9.35
CA ILE A 257 3.69 5.20 -8.90
C ILE A 257 4.56 5.66 -10.08
N VAL A 258 4.47 4.99 -11.23
CA VAL A 258 5.21 5.37 -12.45
C VAL A 258 4.82 6.77 -12.88
N LYS A 259 3.52 7.08 -12.93
CA LYS A 259 3.05 8.42 -13.29
C LYS A 259 3.47 9.47 -12.26
N ALA A 260 3.40 9.17 -10.97
CA ALA A 260 3.84 10.06 -9.90
C ALA A 260 5.35 10.37 -9.99
N SER A 261 6.16 9.48 -10.54
CA SER A 261 7.59 9.75 -10.77
C SER A 261 7.90 10.82 -11.83
N GLU A 262 6.89 11.25 -12.59
CA GLU A 262 6.99 12.39 -13.52
C GLU A 262 6.76 13.74 -12.81
N TYR A 263 6.50 13.71 -11.52
CA TYR A 263 6.23 14.87 -10.65
C TYR A 263 7.25 14.94 -9.50
N PRO A 264 7.44 16.10 -8.87
CA PRO A 264 8.29 16.22 -7.70
C PRO A 264 7.60 15.66 -6.45
N LEU A 265 7.33 14.34 -6.46
CA LEU A 265 6.59 13.61 -5.44
C LEU A 265 7.35 12.36 -5.01
N SER A 266 7.71 12.30 -3.74
CA SER A 266 8.21 11.10 -3.07
C SER A 266 7.11 10.42 -2.28
N ILE A 267 7.13 9.09 -2.23
CA ILE A 267 6.12 8.26 -1.58
C ILE A 267 6.82 7.41 -0.51
N ILE A 268 6.38 7.54 0.73
CA ILE A 268 6.83 6.70 1.85
C ILE A 268 5.66 5.83 2.28
N LEU A 269 5.77 4.51 2.08
CA LEU A 269 4.80 3.54 2.60
C LEU A 269 5.26 2.99 3.94
N VAL A 270 4.46 3.22 4.96
CA VAL A 270 4.68 2.76 6.34
C VAL A 270 3.79 1.56 6.63
N GLY A 271 4.41 0.40 6.76
CA GLY A 271 3.72 -0.84 7.06
C GLY A 271 3.45 -1.03 8.55
N VAL A 272 2.20 -0.97 8.97
CA VAL A 272 1.75 -1.28 10.32
C VAL A 272 1.05 -2.65 10.35
N GLY A 273 1.19 -3.42 11.44
CA GLY A 273 0.57 -4.75 11.54
C GLY A 273 1.45 -5.89 10.99
N ASP A 274 0.81 -6.99 10.64
CA ASP A 274 1.47 -8.27 10.36
C ASP A 274 1.84 -8.49 8.88
N GLY A 275 1.47 -7.58 7.99
CA GLY A 275 1.68 -7.68 6.54
C GLY A 275 0.76 -8.72 5.85
N PRO A 276 1.17 -9.31 4.75
CA PRO A 276 2.54 -9.47 4.20
C PRO A 276 3.10 -8.22 3.51
N TRP A 277 4.43 -8.18 3.29
CA TRP A 277 5.17 -7.02 2.79
C TRP A 277 6.07 -7.29 1.58
N ASP A 278 6.04 -8.51 1.03
CA ASP A 278 6.98 -8.92 -0.03
C ASP A 278 6.86 -8.04 -1.28
N MET A 279 5.62 -7.73 -1.68
CA MET A 279 5.36 -6.86 -2.82
C MET A 279 5.78 -5.41 -2.56
N MET A 280 5.68 -4.92 -1.31
CA MET A 280 6.08 -3.56 -1.00
C MET A 280 7.59 -3.37 -1.10
N ARG A 281 8.37 -4.39 -0.74
CA ARG A 281 9.82 -4.42 -0.97
C ARG A 281 10.16 -4.48 -2.47
N GLU A 282 9.32 -5.17 -3.26
CA GLU A 282 9.51 -5.20 -4.71
C GLU A 282 9.15 -3.87 -5.37
N PHE A 283 8.15 -3.15 -4.86
CA PHE A 283 7.80 -1.81 -5.32
C PHE A 283 8.88 -0.79 -5.00
N ASP A 284 9.55 -0.94 -3.87
CA ASP A 284 10.69 -0.14 -3.44
C ASP A 284 11.79 -0.18 -4.50
N ASP A 285 12.28 -1.38 -4.82
CA ASP A 285 13.47 -1.59 -5.63
C ASP A 285 13.22 -1.75 -7.15
N ASN A 286 12.08 -2.29 -7.57
CA ASN A 286 11.97 -2.97 -8.87
C ASN A 286 10.87 -2.49 -9.81
N ILE A 287 10.20 -1.34 -9.58
CA ILE A 287 9.23 -0.82 -10.54
C ILE A 287 9.94 -0.30 -11.79
N PRO A 288 9.70 -0.91 -12.98
CA PRO A 288 10.28 -0.44 -14.22
C PRO A 288 9.61 0.86 -14.70
N ALA A 289 10.30 1.58 -15.58
CA ALA A 289 9.78 2.77 -16.29
C ALA A 289 9.50 4.02 -15.43
N ARG A 290 9.91 4.06 -14.16
CA ARG A 290 9.90 5.29 -13.35
C ARG A 290 10.89 6.31 -13.91
N ALA A 291 10.55 7.61 -13.86
CA ALA A 291 11.47 8.70 -14.17
C ALA A 291 12.61 8.75 -13.14
N PHE A 292 12.29 8.53 -11.88
CA PHE A 292 13.23 8.28 -10.78
C PHE A 292 12.59 7.34 -9.76
N ASP A 293 13.40 6.77 -8.89
CA ASP A 293 12.96 5.97 -7.74
C ASP A 293 12.27 6.87 -6.72
N ASN A 294 10.95 6.84 -6.68
CA ASN A 294 10.12 7.74 -5.91
C ASN A 294 9.34 7.06 -4.78
N PHE A 295 9.65 5.78 -4.47
CA PHE A 295 8.88 5.00 -3.53
C PHE A 295 9.79 4.30 -2.53
N GLN A 296 9.56 4.53 -1.24
CA GLN A 296 10.28 3.94 -0.09
C GLN A 296 9.31 3.12 0.75
N PHE A 297 9.67 1.89 1.11
CA PHE A 297 8.92 1.06 2.05
C PHE A 297 9.60 0.96 3.42
N VAL A 298 8.85 1.19 4.49
CA VAL A 298 9.32 1.08 5.87
C VAL A 298 8.43 0.16 6.70
N ASN A 299 8.99 -0.93 7.21
CA ASN A 299 8.26 -1.83 8.10
C ASN A 299 8.28 -1.31 9.56
N PHE A 300 7.27 -0.49 9.89
CA PHE A 300 7.09 0.09 11.23
C PHE A 300 7.00 -0.97 12.32
N THR A 301 6.18 -2.01 12.11
CA THR A 301 5.97 -3.07 13.08
C THR A 301 7.25 -3.82 13.41
N GLU A 302 8.08 -4.10 12.42
CA GLU A 302 9.38 -4.74 12.61
C GLU A 302 10.31 -3.87 13.46
N ILE A 303 10.44 -2.59 13.14
CA ILE A 303 11.28 -1.64 13.90
C ILE A 303 10.78 -1.52 15.34
N MET A 304 9.46 -1.35 15.54
CA MET A 304 8.87 -1.20 16.87
C MET A 304 8.91 -2.49 17.72
N SER A 305 9.07 -3.66 17.08
CA SER A 305 9.21 -4.94 17.78
C SER A 305 10.60 -5.18 18.37
N LYS A 306 11.62 -4.43 17.94
CA LYS A 306 13.00 -4.59 18.40
C LYS A 306 13.13 -4.37 19.92
N ASN A 307 13.97 -5.15 20.58
CA ASN A 307 14.19 -5.02 22.02
C ASN A 307 15.25 -3.96 22.34
N VAL A 308 14.96 -2.70 21.97
CA VAL A 308 15.77 -1.52 22.24
C VAL A 308 14.90 -0.42 22.85
N ASN A 309 15.50 0.65 23.38
CA ASN A 309 14.73 1.76 23.94
C ASN A 309 13.86 2.46 22.88
N VAL A 310 12.78 3.11 23.32
CA VAL A 310 11.79 3.76 22.45
C VAL A 310 12.43 4.82 21.57
N THR A 311 13.28 5.69 22.10
CA THR A 311 13.94 6.75 21.33
C THR A 311 14.78 6.19 20.20
N ARG A 312 15.48 5.07 20.40
CA ARG A 312 16.26 4.43 19.35
C ARG A 312 15.36 3.85 18.24
N LYS A 313 14.21 3.26 18.60
CA LYS A 313 13.23 2.79 17.62
C LYS A 313 12.68 3.94 16.78
N GLU A 314 12.31 5.05 17.45
CA GLU A 314 11.80 6.24 16.78
C GLU A 314 12.86 6.84 15.82
N THR A 315 14.11 6.92 16.26
CA THR A 315 15.23 7.39 15.41
C THR A 315 15.46 6.46 14.22
N GLU A 316 15.45 5.13 14.45
CA GLU A 316 15.61 4.15 13.39
C GLU A 316 14.47 4.22 12.37
N PHE A 317 13.24 4.40 12.86
CA PHE A 317 12.08 4.55 12.01
C PHE A 317 12.16 5.85 11.16
N ALA A 318 12.49 6.97 11.79
CA ALA A 318 12.65 8.23 11.09
C ALA A 318 13.76 8.16 10.03
N LEU A 319 14.88 7.54 10.38
CA LEU A 319 15.99 7.34 9.44
C LEU A 319 15.53 6.49 8.24
N ALA A 320 14.91 5.33 8.48
CA ALA A 320 14.41 4.46 7.42
C ALA A 320 13.39 5.16 6.50
N ALA A 321 12.57 6.06 7.05
CA ALA A 321 11.59 6.79 6.26
C ALA A 321 12.21 7.91 5.40
N LEU A 322 13.30 8.54 5.85
CA LEU A 322 13.85 9.74 5.23
C LEU A 322 15.10 9.50 4.39
N MET A 323 15.73 8.31 4.50
CA MET A 323 17.08 8.11 3.97
C MET A 323 17.19 8.24 2.45
N GLU A 324 16.12 8.04 1.70
CA GLU A 324 16.11 8.23 0.25
C GLU A 324 15.72 9.64 -0.20
N ILE A 325 15.04 10.41 0.64
CA ILE A 325 14.50 11.73 0.30
C ILE A 325 15.57 12.68 -0.29
N PRO A 326 16.79 12.80 0.26
CA PRO A 326 17.81 13.67 -0.33
C PRO A 326 18.14 13.30 -1.79
N SER A 327 18.25 12.02 -2.07
CA SER A 327 18.57 11.52 -3.41
C SER A 327 17.38 11.63 -4.37
N GLN A 328 16.15 11.41 -3.88
CA GLN A 328 14.92 11.58 -4.63
C GLN A 328 14.71 13.07 -4.98
N TYR A 329 14.88 13.98 -4.02
CA TYR A 329 14.80 15.42 -4.28
C TYR A 329 15.84 15.87 -5.32
N LYS A 330 17.09 15.41 -5.20
CA LYS A 330 18.12 15.69 -6.20
C LYS A 330 17.75 15.19 -7.60
N ALA A 331 17.11 14.02 -7.69
CA ALA A 331 16.61 13.49 -8.95
C ALA A 331 15.54 14.41 -9.57
N THR A 332 14.61 14.96 -8.76
CA THR A 332 13.59 15.89 -9.28
C THR A 332 14.20 17.17 -9.84
N MET A 333 15.27 17.69 -9.22
CA MET A 333 16.01 18.84 -9.73
C MET A 333 16.72 18.53 -11.05
N GLU A 334 17.48 17.43 -11.11
CA GLU A 334 18.25 17.05 -12.31
C GLU A 334 17.32 16.71 -13.49
N LEU A 335 16.14 16.21 -13.22
CA LEU A 335 15.11 15.91 -14.23
C LEU A 335 14.25 17.13 -14.60
N ASN A 336 14.44 18.28 -13.94
CA ASN A 336 13.66 19.52 -14.11
C ASN A 336 12.15 19.30 -13.88
N LEU A 337 11.78 18.56 -12.85
CA LEU A 337 10.39 18.30 -12.48
C LEU A 337 9.82 19.43 -11.59
N LEU A 338 10.67 20.12 -10.82
CA LEU A 338 10.24 21.21 -9.94
C LEU A 338 9.67 22.37 -10.73
N GLY A 339 8.51 22.89 -10.31
CA GLY A 339 7.81 23.98 -10.95
C GLY A 339 7.19 23.61 -12.30
N SER A 340 7.20 22.33 -12.66
CA SER A 340 6.57 21.82 -13.90
C SER A 340 5.13 21.43 -13.62
N THR A 341 4.19 22.01 -14.38
CA THR A 341 2.76 21.67 -14.35
C THR A 341 2.33 21.06 -15.67
N ASN A 342 1.35 20.15 -15.64
CA ASN A 342 0.86 19.47 -16.82
C ASN A 342 -0.60 19.88 -17.10
N GLU A 343 -0.82 20.67 -18.14
CA GLU A 343 -2.15 21.19 -18.53
C GLU A 343 -3.22 20.11 -18.78
N LYS A 344 -2.83 18.84 -18.94
CA LYS A 344 -3.74 17.71 -19.23
C LYS A 344 -4.00 16.81 -18.03
N PHE A 345 -3.67 17.26 -16.85
CA PHE A 345 -3.88 16.47 -15.65
C PHE A 345 -5.38 16.30 -15.32
N ALA A 346 -5.80 15.08 -15.03
CA ALA A 346 -7.14 14.81 -14.55
C ALA A 346 -7.19 15.05 -13.02
N GLU A 347 -7.80 16.16 -12.63
CA GLU A 347 -7.96 16.52 -11.23
C GLU A 347 -8.83 15.49 -10.49
N ARG A 348 -8.35 15.03 -9.33
CA ARG A 348 -9.10 14.17 -8.41
C ARG A 348 -9.70 15.01 -7.29
N VAL A 349 -11.00 14.83 -7.03
CA VAL A 349 -11.72 15.50 -5.95
C VAL A 349 -12.00 14.47 -4.86
N PRO A 350 -11.61 14.69 -3.60
CA PRO A 350 -11.85 13.75 -2.52
C PRO A 350 -13.32 13.74 -2.09
N LEU A 351 -13.80 12.64 -1.55
CA LEU A 351 -15.09 12.56 -0.89
C LEU A 351 -15.05 13.28 0.47
N PRO A 352 -16.19 13.73 1.00
CA PRO A 352 -16.27 14.21 2.38
C PRO A 352 -16.02 13.06 3.37
N PRO A 353 -15.57 13.35 4.61
CA PRO A 353 -15.38 12.32 5.62
C PRO A 353 -16.71 11.63 5.97
N PRO A 354 -16.70 10.32 6.29
CA PRO A 354 -17.90 9.59 6.69
C PRO A 354 -18.51 10.19 7.97
N LEU A 355 -19.84 10.39 7.97
CA LEU A 355 -20.58 10.92 9.10
C LEU A 355 -21.27 9.81 9.88
N TYR A 356 -21.27 9.91 11.20
CA TYR A 356 -21.97 8.98 12.07
C TYR A 356 -23.49 9.03 11.82
N GLY A 357 -24.10 7.88 11.53
CA GLY A 357 -25.55 7.75 11.41
C GLY A 357 -26.11 7.95 10.01
N SER A 358 -25.33 8.14 8.97
CA SER A 358 -25.83 8.20 7.58
C SER A 358 -26.10 6.80 7.00
N ALA A 359 -26.96 6.02 7.67
CA ALA A 359 -27.58 4.85 7.09
C ALA A 359 -28.73 5.29 6.18
N SER A 360 -28.43 6.01 5.12
CA SER A 360 -29.33 6.17 3.97
C SER A 360 -28.61 6.90 2.84
N PHE A 361 -27.81 6.16 2.09
CA PHE A 361 -27.33 6.66 0.79
C PHE A 361 -28.47 6.56 -0.23
N ASN A 362 -29.39 7.53 -0.20
CA ASN A 362 -30.15 7.90 -1.38
C ASN A 362 -29.23 8.76 -2.26
N THR A 363 -28.30 8.15 -2.95
CA THR A 363 -27.62 8.79 -4.07
C THR A 363 -28.63 8.98 -5.20
N LYS A 364 -29.34 10.11 -5.17
CA LYS A 364 -29.95 10.65 -6.36
C LYS A 364 -28.80 11.06 -7.30
N LYS A 365 -28.45 10.17 -8.25
CA LYS A 365 -27.73 10.59 -9.44
C LYS A 365 -28.46 11.80 -10.02
N PRO A 366 -27.77 12.88 -10.39
CA PRO A 366 -28.39 13.94 -11.18
C PRO A 366 -28.75 13.35 -12.55
N SER A 367 -29.99 12.97 -12.76
CA SER A 367 -30.48 12.60 -14.07
C SER A 367 -30.57 13.88 -14.92
N ARG A 368 -29.75 13.92 -15.97
CA ARG A 368 -29.96 14.83 -17.08
C ARG A 368 -31.36 14.58 -17.64
N SER A 369 -32.19 15.61 -17.51
CA SER A 369 -33.51 15.68 -18.10
C SER A 369 -33.38 15.71 -19.62
N ASN A 370 -33.87 14.67 -20.29
CA ASN A 370 -34.40 14.79 -21.65
C ASN A 370 -35.89 14.46 -21.60
N SER A 371 -36.68 15.51 -21.76
CA SER A 371 -38.11 15.48 -21.94
C SER A 371 -38.48 14.78 -23.25
N PHE A 372 -39.30 13.71 -23.17
CA PHE A 372 -40.26 13.37 -24.22
C PHE A 372 -41.54 12.95 -23.53
N GLN A 373 -42.60 13.73 -23.77
CA GLN A 373 -44.01 13.44 -23.45
C GLN A 373 -44.47 12.34 -24.36
N GLN A 374 -45.19 11.33 -23.81
CA GLN A 374 -46.39 10.78 -24.45
C GLN A 374 -47.31 10.10 -23.44
N SER A 375 -48.56 10.37 -23.63
CA SER A 375 -49.79 10.19 -22.89
C SER A 375 -50.26 8.74 -22.70
N THR A 376 -50.86 8.53 -21.54
CA THR A 376 -51.85 7.62 -20.98
C THR A 376 -52.65 6.66 -21.93
N PRO A 377 -53.32 5.58 -21.45
CA PRO A 377 -54.36 5.66 -20.41
C PRO A 377 -54.41 4.53 -19.35
N ALA A 378 -55.22 4.81 -18.34
CA ALA A 378 -55.55 4.04 -17.18
C ALA A 378 -56.42 2.81 -17.42
N TYR A 379 -56.27 1.78 -16.56
CA TYR A 379 -57.41 0.88 -16.18
C TYR A 379 -57.32 0.55 -14.69
N ASN A 380 -58.44 0.82 -14.01
CA ASN A 380 -58.74 0.42 -12.65
C ASN A 380 -59.15 -1.06 -12.59
N ALA A 381 -58.83 -1.78 -11.51
CA ALA A 381 -59.74 -2.65 -10.78
C ALA A 381 -59.17 -3.16 -9.46
N HIS A 382 -59.81 -2.74 -8.38
CA HIS A 382 -60.24 -3.38 -7.13
C HIS A 382 -59.44 -4.58 -6.54
N ALA A 383 -58.88 -4.39 -5.37
CA ALA A 383 -59.31 -4.70 -3.98
C ALA A 383 -59.31 -6.20 -3.59
N THR A 384 -58.58 -6.61 -2.59
CA THR A 384 -58.98 -6.82 -1.20
C THR A 384 -57.86 -7.50 -0.39
N SER A 385 -57.55 -6.86 0.72
CA SER A 385 -57.37 -7.32 2.13
C SER A 385 -56.32 -8.36 2.53
N THR A 386 -55.58 -7.90 3.49
CA THR A 386 -55.14 -8.50 4.79
C THR A 386 -53.98 -9.47 4.78
N GLY A 387 -52.96 -9.07 5.47
CA GLY A 387 -51.84 -9.92 5.91
C GLY A 387 -50.67 -9.09 6.33
N THR A 388 -50.67 -8.68 7.60
CA THR A 388 -49.51 -8.03 8.26
C THR A 388 -48.38 -9.02 8.34
N ALA A 389 -47.30 -8.76 7.56
CA ALA A 389 -46.00 -9.38 7.77
C ALA A 389 -44.98 -8.26 8.08
N PRO A 390 -44.03 -8.49 8.98
CA PRO A 390 -43.01 -7.48 9.33
C PRO A 390 -42.12 -7.18 8.12
N PRO A 391 -41.48 -5.99 8.07
CA PRO A 391 -40.69 -5.61 6.92
C PRO A 391 -39.48 -6.55 6.80
N GLU A 392 -39.40 -7.24 5.68
CA GLU A 392 -38.22 -7.98 5.27
C GLU A 392 -37.03 -6.98 5.15
N SER A 393 -36.09 -7.14 6.05
CA SER A 393 -34.76 -6.51 5.95
C SER A 393 -34.15 -6.92 4.60
N SER A 394 -33.71 -5.93 3.86
CA SER A 394 -33.12 -6.00 2.53
C SER A 394 -32.16 -7.19 2.36
N HIS A 395 -32.58 -8.19 1.60
CA HIS A 395 -31.81 -9.39 1.24
C HIS A 395 -30.64 -9.15 0.27
N PHE A 396 -30.34 -7.90 -0.08
CA PHE A 396 -29.24 -7.58 -1.01
C PHE A 396 -27.85 -7.59 -0.37
N ASP A 397 -27.74 -7.32 0.93
CA ASP A 397 -26.45 -7.21 1.64
C ASP A 397 -25.80 -8.58 1.98
N ASN A 398 -26.49 -9.69 1.77
CA ASN A 398 -26.04 -11.00 2.26
C ASN A 398 -25.33 -11.85 1.21
N LYS A 399 -25.18 -11.38 -0.04
CA LYS A 399 -24.63 -12.17 -1.15
C LYS A 399 -23.19 -11.84 -1.50
N VAL A 400 -22.68 -10.68 -1.09
CA VAL A 400 -21.32 -10.24 -1.41
C VAL A 400 -20.35 -10.56 -0.29
N CYS A 401 -19.09 -10.74 -0.67
CA CYS A 401 -17.99 -11.00 0.25
C CYS A 401 -17.84 -9.88 1.28
N PRO A 402 -17.76 -10.18 2.59
CA PRO A 402 -17.61 -9.17 3.63
C PRO A 402 -16.24 -8.52 3.67
N ILE A 403 -15.30 -8.98 2.85
CA ILE A 403 -13.92 -8.47 2.78
C ILE A 403 -13.80 -7.47 1.63
N CYS A 404 -14.02 -7.91 0.39
CA CYS A 404 -13.89 -7.02 -0.78
C CYS A 404 -15.18 -6.25 -1.09
N LEU A 405 -16.34 -6.71 -0.63
CA LEU A 405 -17.68 -6.15 -0.89
C LEU A 405 -18.06 -6.06 -2.38
N THR A 406 -17.32 -6.71 -3.24
CA THR A 406 -17.52 -6.73 -4.70
C THR A 406 -17.98 -8.09 -5.20
N ASP A 407 -17.30 -9.16 -4.76
CA ASP A 407 -17.49 -10.49 -5.28
C ASP A 407 -18.56 -11.27 -4.50
N PRO A 408 -19.27 -12.20 -5.15
CA PRO A 408 -20.23 -13.06 -4.45
C PRO A 408 -19.50 -13.96 -3.44
N LYS A 409 -20.20 -14.35 -2.38
CA LYS A 409 -19.70 -15.34 -1.42
C LYS A 409 -19.73 -16.71 -2.07
N ASP A 410 -18.60 -17.22 -2.47
CA ASP A 410 -18.43 -18.53 -3.10
C ASP A 410 -17.51 -19.48 -2.32
N MET A 411 -17.11 -19.08 -1.09
CA MET A 411 -16.36 -19.92 -0.14
C MET A 411 -16.98 -19.88 1.24
N ALA A 412 -17.20 -21.05 1.85
CA ALA A 412 -17.63 -21.20 3.23
C ALA A 412 -16.51 -21.80 4.10
N PHE A 413 -16.41 -21.34 5.34
CA PHE A 413 -15.49 -21.90 6.35
C PHE A 413 -16.21 -22.87 7.27
N GLY A 414 -15.46 -23.75 7.95
CA GLY A 414 -16.01 -24.71 8.91
C GLY A 414 -16.81 -24.07 10.06
N CYS A 415 -16.64 -22.77 10.32
CA CYS A 415 -17.43 -22.00 11.28
C CYS A 415 -18.75 -21.44 10.72
N GLY A 416 -19.11 -21.75 9.45
CA GLY A 416 -20.35 -21.33 8.79
C GLY A 416 -20.30 -19.94 8.15
N HIS A 417 -19.25 -19.14 8.35
CA HIS A 417 -19.10 -17.86 7.71
C HIS A 417 -18.58 -18.00 6.27
N GLN A 418 -18.88 -17.02 5.44
CA GLN A 418 -18.60 -17.06 4.01
C GLN A 418 -17.86 -15.81 3.55
N THR A 419 -16.96 -16.00 2.57
CA THR A 419 -16.28 -14.95 1.79
C THR A 419 -16.30 -15.33 0.31
N CYS A 420 -15.76 -14.48 -0.57
CA CYS A 420 -15.37 -14.96 -1.90
C CYS A 420 -14.10 -15.83 -1.80
N CYS A 421 -13.87 -16.69 -2.79
CA CYS A 421 -12.68 -17.54 -2.86
C CYS A 421 -11.41 -16.71 -2.75
N ASP A 422 -11.35 -15.59 -3.44
CA ASP A 422 -10.20 -14.70 -3.51
C ASP A 422 -9.79 -14.17 -2.13
N CYS A 423 -10.74 -13.69 -1.36
CA CYS A 423 -10.46 -13.19 -0.02
C CYS A 423 -10.30 -14.29 1.04
N GLY A 424 -10.91 -15.47 0.83
CA GLY A 424 -10.97 -16.52 1.85
C GLY A 424 -9.85 -17.56 1.78
N GLN A 425 -9.14 -17.67 0.66
CA GLN A 425 -8.21 -18.77 0.42
C GLN A 425 -7.01 -18.76 1.37
N ASP A 426 -6.45 -17.60 1.66
CA ASP A 426 -5.22 -17.46 2.46
C ASP A 426 -5.47 -17.08 3.93
N LEU A 427 -6.73 -16.89 4.33
CA LEU A 427 -7.07 -16.54 5.71
C LEU A 427 -6.80 -17.71 6.64
N GLN A 428 -5.99 -17.50 7.68
CA GLN A 428 -5.79 -18.49 8.75
C GLN A 428 -6.91 -18.46 9.79
N LEU A 429 -7.57 -17.31 9.94
CA LEU A 429 -8.68 -17.09 10.87
C LEU A 429 -9.88 -16.55 10.12
N CYS A 430 -11.08 -16.98 10.51
CA CYS A 430 -12.32 -16.44 9.97
C CYS A 430 -12.42 -14.92 10.25
N PRO A 431 -12.60 -14.07 9.22
CA PRO A 431 -12.64 -12.62 9.40
C PRO A 431 -13.83 -12.14 10.22
N ILE A 432 -14.86 -12.98 10.38
CA ILE A 432 -16.10 -12.63 11.08
C ILE A 432 -16.04 -13.07 12.56
N CYS A 433 -15.72 -14.35 12.84
CA CYS A 433 -15.73 -14.90 14.22
C CYS A 433 -14.34 -15.22 14.76
N ARG A 434 -13.28 -15.03 13.97
CA ARG A 434 -11.86 -15.27 14.35
C ARG A 434 -11.52 -16.71 14.74
N THR A 435 -12.39 -17.66 14.43
CA THR A 435 -12.10 -19.09 14.60
C THR A 435 -11.04 -19.51 13.59
N PRO A 436 -10.06 -20.36 13.96
CA PRO A 436 -9.10 -20.92 13.01
C PRO A 436 -9.82 -21.64 11.86
N ILE A 437 -9.44 -21.33 10.62
CA ILE A 437 -10.02 -21.93 9.42
C ILE A 437 -9.32 -23.27 9.18
N GLN A 438 -9.99 -24.36 9.53
CA GLN A 438 -9.53 -25.73 9.26
C GLN A 438 -10.11 -26.30 7.95
N THR A 439 -11.27 -25.82 7.54
CA THR A 439 -11.99 -26.32 6.39
C THR A 439 -12.48 -25.16 5.53
N ARG A 440 -12.28 -25.25 4.22
CA ARG A 440 -12.80 -24.34 3.21
C ARG A 440 -13.63 -25.16 2.20
N ILE A 441 -14.81 -24.70 1.92
CA ILE A 441 -15.78 -25.34 1.00
C ILE A 441 -16.11 -24.31 -0.08
N LYS A 442 -15.74 -24.61 -1.32
CA LYS A 442 -16.15 -23.79 -2.46
C LYS A 442 -17.63 -24.02 -2.74
N LEU A 443 -18.38 -22.93 -2.85
CA LEU A 443 -19.82 -22.92 -3.20
C LEU A 443 -19.93 -22.67 -4.69
N TYR A 444 -20.90 -23.35 -5.36
CA TYR A 444 -21.12 -23.24 -6.80
C TYR A 444 -22.49 -22.65 -7.09
#